data_3a9994430856c21cebf05f01c7e17daf
#
_entry.id   3a9994430856c21cebf05f01c7e17daf
#
_cell.length_a   1.000
_cell.length_b   1.000
_cell.length_c   1.000
_cell.angle_alpha   90.00
_cell.angle_beta   90.00
_cell.angle_gamma   90.00
#
_symmetry.space_group_name_H-M   'P 1'
#
loop_
_entity.id
_entity.type
_entity.pdbx_description
1 polymer ?
#
loop_
_entity_poly.entity_id
_entity_poly.type
_entity_poly.pdbx_seq_one_letter_code
_entity_poly.pdbx_strand_id
1 'polypeptide(L)'
;MGRSLSPARFAVEQDKKLRAFIRENHNVQTLFKKIQSAAFHAEAPSVDLFVAGFPCQPFSGAGQGLGVTDLRGKVIHHIVNYLKARLPTSFLLENVSGLVHRHPSTFEHILALLIGITDKRGQPMYTVKWKLLNSNVVGYVPQSRNRVYIVGVLKKAQTEPFKWPSLVTPPGLAELLDPVPATPLAQPQSSLATSKLKAAYAQARSAGVNPSSQCIAVNCDARTCSWKVDSTPCLTADRGASHGFWISDRGGRMTVAELCRLQGMEPITNPAGLTDRQIGHAVGNAFTQTVLARVLAQLLYSAGLTDHVVDPWLTLGRQPEAAACRRTAKRSRAQ
;
A
#
# COMPACT_ATOMS: atom_id res chain seq x y z
N MET A 1 -21.85 -3.81 21.48
CA MET A 1 -22.61 -3.59 20.23
C MET A 1 -21.70 -2.81 19.28
N GLY A 2 -21.16 -3.49 18.23
CA GLY A 2 -20.28 -2.85 17.27
C GLY A 2 -21.06 -1.79 16.49
N ARG A 3 -20.58 -0.55 16.49
CA ARG A 3 -21.11 0.48 15.59
C ARG A 3 -20.92 -0.01 14.16
N SER A 4 -22.02 -0.20 13.43
CA SER A 4 -22.00 -0.45 12.00
C SER A 4 -21.16 0.64 11.34
N LEU A 5 -20.14 0.27 10.53
CA LEU A 5 -19.37 1.22 9.76
C LEU A 5 -20.33 1.97 8.85
N SER A 6 -20.45 3.27 9.05
CA SER A 6 -21.23 4.13 8.15
C SER A 6 -20.63 4.08 6.74
N PRO A 7 -21.45 4.16 5.69
CA PRO A 7 -20.96 4.20 4.31
C PRO A 7 -19.99 5.34 4.10
N ALA A 8 -19.05 5.19 3.16
CA ALA A 8 -18.10 6.25 2.83
C ALA A 8 -18.87 7.51 2.38
N ARG A 9 -18.65 8.62 3.07
CA ARG A 9 -19.35 9.90 2.79
C ARG A 9 -19.01 10.40 1.39
N PHE A 10 -17.75 10.26 1.00
CA PHE A 10 -17.32 10.59 -0.35
C PHE A 10 -16.07 9.85 -0.77
N ALA A 11 -15.84 9.78 -2.08
CA ALA A 11 -14.58 9.40 -2.69
C ALA A 11 -14.20 10.38 -3.79
N VAL A 12 -12.94 10.42 -4.17
CA VAL A 12 -12.41 11.23 -5.26
C VAL A 12 -11.60 10.36 -6.19
N GLU A 13 -12.03 10.21 -7.45
CA GLU A 13 -11.31 9.43 -8.46
C GLU A 13 -11.47 10.09 -9.84
N GLN A 14 -10.35 10.36 -10.51
CA GLN A 14 -10.38 11.03 -11.82
C GLN A 14 -10.59 10.07 -13.00
N ASP A 15 -10.17 8.81 -12.88
CA ASP A 15 -10.35 7.80 -13.92
C ASP A 15 -11.83 7.39 -14.04
N LYS A 16 -12.37 7.46 -15.26
CA LYS A 16 -13.79 7.17 -15.51
C LYS A 16 -14.15 5.72 -15.22
N LYS A 17 -13.26 4.78 -15.55
CA LYS A 17 -13.51 3.35 -15.36
C LYS A 17 -13.40 2.96 -13.88
N LEU A 18 -12.43 3.53 -13.16
CA LEU A 18 -12.32 3.32 -11.71
C LEU A 18 -13.50 3.96 -10.96
N ARG A 19 -14.06 5.09 -11.44
CA ARG A 19 -15.31 5.61 -10.87
C ARG A 19 -16.49 4.68 -11.08
N ALA A 20 -16.61 4.01 -12.23
CA ALA A 20 -17.63 2.99 -12.45
C ALA A 20 -17.44 1.81 -11.47
N PHE A 21 -16.22 1.31 -11.37
CA PHE A 21 -15.86 0.27 -10.40
C PHE A 21 -16.25 0.64 -8.96
N ILE A 22 -15.93 1.88 -8.52
CA ILE A 22 -16.28 2.35 -7.17
C ILE A 22 -17.79 2.35 -6.97
N ARG A 23 -18.59 2.82 -7.94
CA ARG A 23 -20.06 2.86 -7.85
C ARG A 23 -20.68 1.47 -7.75
N GLU A 24 -20.11 0.49 -8.43
CA GLU A 24 -20.64 -0.87 -8.48
C GLU A 24 -20.22 -1.73 -7.28
N ASN A 25 -19.08 -1.42 -6.66
CA ASN A 25 -18.50 -2.26 -5.61
C ASN A 25 -18.52 -1.61 -4.22
N HIS A 26 -18.76 -0.30 -4.13
CA HIS A 26 -18.67 0.42 -2.85
C HIS A 26 -19.86 1.35 -2.65
N ASN A 27 -20.41 1.33 -1.44
CA ASN A 27 -21.45 2.26 -1.03
C ASN A 27 -20.84 3.63 -0.67
N VAL A 28 -20.69 4.50 -1.68
CA VAL A 28 -20.15 5.86 -1.55
C VAL A 28 -21.28 6.87 -1.79
N GLN A 29 -21.52 7.77 -0.83
CA GLN A 29 -22.61 8.75 -0.94
C GLN A 29 -22.35 9.78 -2.05
N THR A 30 -21.13 10.30 -2.16
CA THR A 30 -20.73 11.27 -3.18
C THR A 30 -19.41 10.89 -3.82
N LEU A 31 -19.35 10.87 -5.16
CA LEU A 31 -18.14 10.53 -5.91
C LEU A 31 -17.69 11.72 -6.76
N PHE A 32 -16.70 12.45 -6.27
CA PHE A 32 -16.08 13.58 -6.97
C PHE A 32 -15.08 13.12 -8.03
N LYS A 33 -14.95 13.93 -9.09
CA LYS A 33 -14.00 13.65 -10.16
C LYS A 33 -12.58 14.11 -9.85
N LYS A 34 -12.44 15.25 -9.18
CA LYS A 34 -11.15 15.88 -8.89
C LYS A 34 -11.21 16.64 -7.57
N ILE A 35 -10.19 16.49 -6.74
CA ILE A 35 -10.05 17.24 -5.49
C ILE A 35 -9.81 18.75 -5.72
N GLN A 36 -9.28 19.12 -6.90
CA GLN A 36 -9.03 20.52 -7.27
C GLN A 36 -10.29 21.24 -7.73
N SER A 37 -11.43 20.56 -7.89
CA SER A 37 -12.66 21.17 -8.41
C SER A 37 -13.31 22.10 -7.39
N ALA A 38 -13.95 23.18 -7.88
CA ALA A 38 -14.75 24.05 -7.03
C ALA A 38 -15.88 23.28 -6.33
N ALA A 39 -16.52 22.32 -7.04
CA ALA A 39 -17.55 21.46 -6.47
C ALA A 39 -17.04 20.67 -5.27
N PHE A 40 -15.83 20.09 -5.34
CA PHE A 40 -15.24 19.40 -4.18
C PHE A 40 -15.08 20.34 -2.98
N HIS A 41 -14.51 21.52 -3.18
CA HIS A 41 -14.27 22.46 -2.07
C HIS A 41 -15.56 23.01 -1.45
N ALA A 42 -16.60 23.18 -2.26
CA ALA A 42 -17.90 23.66 -1.79
C ALA A 42 -18.71 22.55 -1.08
N GLU A 43 -18.77 21.35 -1.67
CA GLU A 43 -19.76 20.33 -1.35
C GLU A 43 -19.22 19.16 -0.54
N ALA A 44 -17.88 18.94 -0.50
CA ALA A 44 -17.32 17.81 0.25
C ALA A 44 -17.68 17.91 1.73
N PRO A 45 -18.37 16.89 2.29
CA PRO A 45 -18.85 16.93 3.66
C PRO A 45 -17.70 16.82 4.67
N SER A 46 -17.95 17.20 5.92
CA SER A 46 -17.09 16.87 7.04
C SER A 46 -17.14 15.36 7.33
N VAL A 47 -16.02 14.79 7.71
CA VAL A 47 -15.86 13.37 8.06
C VAL A 47 -15.04 13.25 9.34
N ASP A 48 -15.16 12.13 10.04
CA ASP A 48 -14.32 11.84 11.20
C ASP A 48 -12.92 11.37 10.77
N LEU A 49 -12.85 10.60 9.69
CA LEU A 49 -11.61 10.08 9.13
C LEU A 49 -11.47 10.50 7.66
N PHE A 50 -10.33 11.13 7.33
CA PHE A 50 -9.93 11.43 5.96
C PHE A 50 -8.71 10.59 5.57
N VAL A 51 -8.80 9.83 4.47
CA VAL A 51 -7.70 9.01 3.95
C VAL A 51 -7.39 9.41 2.52
N ALA A 52 -6.10 9.63 2.20
CA ALA A 52 -5.68 9.94 0.84
C ALA A 52 -4.29 9.40 0.49
N GLY A 53 -4.20 8.68 -0.64
CA GLY A 53 -2.96 8.44 -1.37
C GLY A 53 -2.81 9.51 -2.45
N PHE A 54 -2.01 10.52 -2.23
CA PHE A 54 -1.85 11.59 -3.22
C PHE A 54 -0.82 11.23 -4.29
N PRO A 55 -0.87 11.83 -5.51
CA PRO A 55 -0.03 11.42 -6.63
C PRO A 55 1.46 11.39 -6.30
N CYS A 56 2.10 10.25 -6.59
CA CYS A 56 3.52 10.02 -6.34
C CYS A 56 4.43 10.34 -7.53
N GLN A 57 3.86 10.53 -8.73
CA GLN A 57 4.65 10.67 -9.96
C GLN A 57 5.68 11.82 -9.93
N PRO A 58 5.42 12.98 -9.31
CA PRO A 58 6.45 14.00 -9.14
C PRO A 58 7.61 13.56 -8.24
N PHE A 59 7.40 12.55 -7.40
CA PHE A 59 8.33 12.11 -6.34
C PHE A 59 8.85 10.67 -6.53
N SER A 60 8.40 9.95 -7.57
CA SER A 60 8.83 8.58 -7.83
C SER A 60 10.05 8.53 -8.76
N GLY A 61 10.84 7.44 -8.69
CA GLY A 61 11.96 7.23 -9.62
C GLY A 61 11.55 6.98 -11.07
N ALA A 62 10.28 6.70 -11.32
CA ALA A 62 9.70 6.56 -12.65
C ALA A 62 9.12 7.87 -13.20
N GLY A 63 9.03 8.93 -12.35
CA GLY A 63 8.57 10.26 -12.76
C GLY A 63 9.71 11.18 -13.20
N GLN A 64 9.37 12.34 -13.77
CA GLN A 64 10.33 13.34 -14.23
C GLN A 64 10.99 14.14 -13.10
N GLY A 65 10.69 13.87 -11.84
CA GLY A 65 11.33 14.49 -10.67
C GLY A 65 11.01 15.98 -10.47
N LEU A 66 9.92 16.51 -11.06
CA LEU A 66 9.57 17.93 -11.04
C LEU A 66 9.02 18.44 -9.70
N GLY A 67 8.84 17.54 -8.71
CA GLY A 67 8.43 17.93 -7.36
C GLY A 67 7.10 18.69 -7.29
N VAL A 68 7.08 19.77 -6.50
CA VAL A 68 5.89 20.63 -6.31
C VAL A 68 5.57 21.54 -7.49
N THR A 69 6.46 21.71 -8.45
CA THR A 69 6.22 22.50 -9.67
C THR A 69 5.29 21.77 -10.65
N ASP A 70 5.22 20.44 -10.55
CA ASP A 70 4.24 19.65 -11.31
C ASP A 70 2.82 19.91 -10.78
N LEU A 71 1.85 20.04 -11.69
CA LEU A 71 0.43 20.21 -11.33
C LEU A 71 -0.09 19.10 -10.39
N ARG A 72 0.48 17.91 -10.49
CA ARG A 72 0.16 16.76 -9.60
C ARG A 72 0.73 16.95 -8.19
N GLY A 73 1.84 17.67 -8.03
CA GLY A 73 2.39 18.07 -6.73
C GLY A 73 1.51 19.07 -5.99
N LYS A 74 0.64 19.81 -6.71
CA LYS A 74 -0.31 20.75 -6.10
C LYS A 74 -1.49 20.09 -5.39
N VAL A 75 -1.74 18.78 -5.60
CA VAL A 75 -2.83 18.04 -4.93
C VAL A 75 -2.74 18.13 -3.41
N ILE A 76 -1.54 18.14 -2.85
CA ILE A 76 -1.34 18.25 -1.40
C ILE A 76 -1.93 19.54 -0.83
N HIS A 77 -1.87 20.66 -1.55
CA HIS A 77 -2.45 21.93 -1.10
C HIS A 77 -3.99 21.86 -1.01
N HIS A 78 -4.63 21.15 -1.94
CA HIS A 78 -6.08 20.92 -1.90
C HIS A 78 -6.48 20.02 -0.76
N ILE A 79 -5.67 19.00 -0.44
CA ILE A 79 -5.83 18.17 0.77
C ILE A 79 -5.73 19.04 2.02
N VAL A 80 -4.68 19.85 2.16
CA VAL A 80 -4.48 20.74 3.30
C VAL A 80 -5.64 21.75 3.44
N ASN A 81 -6.12 22.30 2.33
CA ASN A 81 -7.28 23.19 2.34
C ASN A 81 -8.55 22.50 2.83
N TYR A 82 -8.79 21.26 2.41
CA TYR A 82 -9.89 20.45 2.94
C TYR A 82 -9.73 20.19 4.45
N LEU A 83 -8.54 19.78 4.89
CA LEU A 83 -8.26 19.54 6.32
C LEU A 83 -8.47 20.80 7.17
N LYS A 84 -8.06 21.99 6.67
CA LYS A 84 -8.29 23.28 7.33
C LYS A 84 -9.76 23.64 7.42
N ALA A 85 -10.52 23.40 6.34
CA ALA A 85 -11.91 23.82 6.26
C ALA A 85 -12.88 22.88 6.99
N ARG A 86 -12.59 21.56 7.03
CA ARG A 86 -13.50 20.54 7.57
C ARG A 86 -13.06 19.92 8.87
N LEU A 87 -11.80 20.05 9.24
CA LEU A 87 -11.21 19.59 10.51
C LEU A 87 -11.63 18.15 10.88
N PRO A 88 -11.38 17.15 10.04
CA PRO A 88 -11.67 15.76 10.38
C PRO A 88 -10.98 15.38 11.70
N THR A 89 -11.62 14.51 12.48
CA THR A 89 -11.08 14.03 13.77
C THR A 89 -9.70 13.39 13.61
N SER A 90 -9.51 12.71 12.48
CA SER A 90 -8.21 12.14 12.10
C SER A 90 -8.00 12.11 10.59
N PHE A 91 -6.74 12.09 10.18
CA PHE A 91 -6.39 11.86 8.78
C PHE A 91 -5.21 10.91 8.63
N LEU A 92 -5.17 10.22 7.49
CA LEU A 92 -4.05 9.40 7.05
C LEU A 92 -3.70 9.77 5.61
N LEU A 93 -2.44 10.12 5.38
CA LEU A 93 -1.90 10.36 4.04
C LEU A 93 -0.80 9.34 3.74
N GLU A 94 -0.72 8.88 2.50
CA GLU A 94 0.31 7.94 2.06
C GLU A 94 1.00 8.42 0.81
N ASN A 95 2.30 8.10 0.70
CA ASN A 95 3.07 8.31 -0.51
C ASN A 95 4.24 7.33 -0.61
N VAL A 96 4.94 7.35 -1.75
CA VAL A 96 6.16 6.54 -1.95
C VAL A 96 7.30 7.01 -1.05
N SER A 97 8.20 6.08 -0.67
CA SER A 97 9.40 6.39 0.12
C SER A 97 10.35 7.38 -0.58
N GLY A 98 10.25 7.49 -1.92
CA GLY A 98 11.00 8.49 -2.69
C GLY A 98 10.71 9.94 -2.29
N LEU A 99 9.53 10.23 -1.75
CA LEU A 99 9.20 11.55 -1.21
C LEU A 99 10.14 11.94 -0.06
N VAL A 100 10.45 11.00 0.82
CA VAL A 100 11.35 11.23 1.97
C VAL A 100 12.82 11.23 1.54
N HIS A 101 13.23 10.24 0.73
CA HIS A 101 14.65 10.03 0.45
C HIS A 101 15.22 10.89 -0.70
N ARG A 102 14.38 11.26 -1.67
CA ARG A 102 14.81 11.99 -2.87
C ARG A 102 14.31 13.41 -2.94
N HIS A 103 13.29 13.74 -2.16
CA HIS A 103 12.66 15.07 -2.12
C HIS A 103 12.45 15.53 -0.66
N PRO A 104 13.51 15.53 0.21
CA PRO A 104 13.36 15.82 1.63
C PRO A 104 12.79 17.21 1.88
N SER A 105 13.23 18.24 1.16
CA SER A 105 12.71 19.61 1.30
C SER A 105 11.20 19.70 0.99
N THR A 106 10.74 18.97 -0.02
CA THR A 106 9.31 18.86 -0.34
C THR A 106 8.55 18.15 0.78
N PHE A 107 9.12 17.09 1.32
CA PHE A 107 8.52 16.36 2.44
C PHE A 107 8.41 17.23 3.70
N GLU A 108 9.45 17.95 4.05
CA GLU A 108 9.47 18.93 5.14
C GLU A 108 8.43 20.04 4.94
N HIS A 109 8.30 20.55 3.71
CA HIS A 109 7.27 21.53 3.38
C HIS A 109 5.84 20.95 3.58
N ILE A 110 5.59 19.71 3.17
CA ILE A 110 4.30 19.04 3.42
C ILE A 110 4.02 18.93 4.91
N LEU A 111 5.00 18.51 5.71
CA LEU A 111 4.85 18.44 7.17
C LEU A 111 4.57 19.83 7.77
N ALA A 112 5.27 20.85 7.32
CA ALA A 112 5.04 22.23 7.78
C ALA A 112 3.62 22.72 7.46
N LEU A 113 3.09 22.41 6.26
CA LEU A 113 1.71 22.73 5.89
C LEU A 113 0.68 22.02 6.81
N LEU A 114 0.92 20.77 7.17
CA LEU A 114 0.02 19.99 8.03
C LEU A 114 0.08 20.47 9.49
N ILE A 115 1.27 20.73 10.02
CA ILE A 115 1.47 21.26 11.37
C ILE A 115 0.96 22.69 11.47
N GLY A 116 1.08 23.46 10.37
CA GLY A 116 0.59 24.84 10.24
C GLY A 116 -0.95 24.96 10.12
N ILE A 117 -1.71 23.89 10.32
CA ILE A 117 -3.15 23.96 10.52
C ILE A 117 -3.40 24.39 11.95
N THR A 118 -3.63 25.70 12.16
CA THR A 118 -3.73 26.33 13.48
C THR A 118 -5.14 26.86 13.77
N ASP A 119 -5.43 27.01 15.02
CA ASP A 119 -6.60 27.75 15.49
C ASP A 119 -6.41 29.28 15.37
N LYS A 120 -7.40 30.06 15.83
CA LYS A 120 -7.36 31.55 15.83
C LYS A 120 -6.25 32.13 16.71
N ARG A 121 -5.66 31.34 17.61
CA ARG A 121 -4.56 31.73 18.50
C ARG A 121 -3.19 31.28 18.00
N GLY A 122 -3.15 30.71 16.77
CA GLY A 122 -1.92 30.18 16.17
C GLY A 122 -1.48 28.82 16.72
N GLN A 123 -2.31 28.14 17.53
CA GLN A 123 -1.95 26.84 18.08
C GLN A 123 -2.24 25.70 17.09
N PRO A 124 -1.28 24.76 16.84
CA PRO A 124 -1.49 23.64 15.96
C PRO A 124 -2.69 22.79 16.40
N MET A 125 -3.60 22.53 15.47
CA MET A 125 -4.83 21.77 15.74
C MET A 125 -4.62 20.26 15.71
N TYR A 126 -3.59 19.78 15.03
CA TYR A 126 -3.32 18.33 14.90
C TYR A 126 -2.03 17.94 15.60
N THR A 127 -2.03 16.76 16.22
CA THR A 127 -0.82 15.99 16.49
C THR A 127 -0.46 15.23 15.23
N VAL A 128 0.62 15.63 14.54
CA VAL A 128 1.07 15.02 13.28
C VAL A 128 2.25 14.10 13.55
N LYS A 129 2.18 12.85 13.06
CA LYS A 129 3.28 11.87 13.10
C LYS A 129 3.47 11.25 11.74
N TRP A 130 4.68 10.79 11.44
CA TRP A 130 4.95 10.07 10.21
C TRP A 130 5.96 8.94 10.42
N LYS A 131 5.92 7.94 9.54
CA LYS A 131 6.87 6.82 9.53
C LYS A 131 6.93 6.17 8.15
N LEU A 132 8.13 5.68 7.80
CA LEU A 132 8.30 4.74 6.69
C LEU A 132 7.94 3.34 7.16
N LEU A 133 6.98 2.70 6.50
CA LEU A 133 6.54 1.34 6.80
C LEU A 133 6.79 0.45 5.58
N ASN A 134 7.31 -0.75 5.82
CA ASN A 134 7.43 -1.80 4.81
C ASN A 134 6.32 -2.82 5.02
N SER A 135 5.56 -3.11 3.95
CA SER A 135 4.45 -4.06 4.00
C SER A 135 4.87 -5.46 4.43
N ASN A 136 6.11 -5.86 4.14
CA ASN A 136 6.64 -7.17 4.52
C ASN A 136 6.79 -7.36 6.04
N VAL A 137 6.95 -6.30 6.81
CA VAL A 137 7.17 -6.39 8.27
C VAL A 137 6.04 -5.76 9.08
N VAL A 138 5.13 -5.03 8.44
CA VAL A 138 3.99 -4.40 9.10
C VAL A 138 2.67 -4.90 8.55
N GLY A 139 2.61 -5.29 7.27
CA GLY A 139 1.38 -5.57 6.55
C GLY A 139 0.97 -7.03 6.49
N TYR A 140 1.73 -7.96 7.08
CA TYR A 140 1.43 -9.39 7.00
C TYR A 140 1.28 -9.90 5.55
N VAL A 141 2.06 -9.35 4.62
CA VAL A 141 2.12 -9.78 3.21
C VAL A 141 3.57 -9.92 2.74
N PRO A 142 3.93 -10.95 1.95
CA PRO A 142 5.30 -11.20 1.50
C PRO A 142 5.71 -10.26 0.35
N GLN A 143 5.52 -8.96 0.55
CA GLN A 143 5.88 -7.92 -0.42
C GLN A 143 6.75 -6.84 0.21
N SER A 144 7.90 -6.57 -0.36
CA SER A 144 8.77 -5.46 0.07
C SER A 144 8.32 -4.16 -0.58
N ARG A 145 7.38 -3.46 0.08
CA ARG A 145 6.82 -2.18 -0.38
C ARG A 145 6.97 -1.12 0.70
N ASN A 146 7.94 -0.22 0.53
CA ASN A 146 8.16 0.91 1.43
C ASN A 146 7.26 2.08 1.06
N ARG A 147 6.52 2.61 2.04
CA ARG A 147 5.66 3.78 1.90
C ARG A 147 5.81 4.69 3.11
N VAL A 148 5.73 6.00 2.89
CA VAL A 148 5.59 6.95 3.98
C VAL A 148 4.11 7.09 4.32
N TYR A 149 3.81 6.96 5.60
CA TYR A 149 2.48 7.22 6.17
C TYR A 149 2.60 8.45 7.05
N ILE A 150 1.68 9.40 6.86
CA ILE A 150 1.56 10.61 7.69
C ILE A 150 0.18 10.56 8.31
N VAL A 151 0.10 10.61 9.63
CA VAL A 151 -1.16 10.59 10.38
C VAL A 151 -1.31 11.88 11.15
N GLY A 152 -2.54 12.33 11.29
CA GLY A 152 -2.90 13.46 12.16
C GLY A 152 -4.11 13.13 13.01
N VAL A 153 -4.04 13.46 14.28
CA VAL A 153 -5.15 13.38 15.21
C VAL A 153 -5.48 14.79 15.71
N LEU A 154 -6.73 15.17 15.61
CA LEU A 154 -7.21 16.48 16.08
C LEU A 154 -7.03 16.55 17.61
N LYS A 155 -6.22 17.50 18.09
CA LYS A 155 -5.80 17.55 19.50
C LYS A 155 -6.97 17.54 20.50
N LYS A 156 -8.08 18.23 20.17
CA LYS A 156 -9.27 18.28 21.04
C LYS A 156 -10.03 16.95 21.12
N ALA A 157 -9.79 16.02 20.18
CA ALA A 157 -10.42 14.70 20.12
C ALA A 157 -9.47 13.58 20.54
N GLN A 158 -8.18 13.88 20.68
CA GLN A 158 -7.18 12.87 21.02
C GLN A 158 -7.37 12.36 22.43
N THR A 159 -7.69 11.07 22.56
CA THR A 159 -7.86 10.38 23.86
C THR A 159 -6.59 9.69 24.32
N GLU A 160 -5.81 9.18 23.37
CA GLU A 160 -4.57 8.44 23.63
C GLU A 160 -3.45 8.86 22.66
N PRO A 161 -2.18 8.78 23.07
CA PRO A 161 -1.06 8.99 22.16
C PRO A 161 -1.06 7.95 21.02
N PHE A 162 -1.02 8.43 19.77
CA PHE A 162 -0.93 7.51 18.61
C PHE A 162 0.34 6.66 18.68
N LYS A 163 0.19 5.35 18.47
CA LYS A 163 1.27 4.36 18.38
C LYS A 163 1.27 3.71 17.00
N TRP A 164 2.47 3.50 16.43
CA TRP A 164 2.59 2.74 15.19
C TRP A 164 2.33 1.26 15.43
N PRO A 165 1.75 0.52 14.45
CA PRO A 165 1.59 -0.92 14.57
C PRO A 165 2.94 -1.62 14.82
N SER A 166 2.92 -2.67 15.63
CA SER A 166 4.09 -3.52 15.87
C SER A 166 4.45 -4.35 14.63
N LEU A 167 5.65 -4.91 14.62
CA LEU A 167 6.09 -5.80 13.54
C LEU A 167 5.34 -7.13 13.60
N VAL A 168 5.14 -7.73 12.42
CA VAL A 168 4.56 -9.08 12.26
C VAL A 168 5.38 -9.85 11.23
N THR A 169 5.43 -11.17 11.38
CA THR A 169 6.03 -12.05 10.37
C THR A 169 4.99 -12.36 9.31
N PRO A 170 5.22 -12.03 8.03
CA PRO A 170 4.29 -12.35 6.97
C PRO A 170 4.29 -13.86 6.67
N PRO A 171 3.22 -14.38 6.02
CA PRO A 171 3.26 -15.71 5.41
C PRO A 171 4.33 -15.76 4.30
N GLY A 172 4.71 -16.96 3.88
CA GLY A 172 5.53 -17.15 2.69
C GLY A 172 4.78 -16.79 1.41
N LEU A 173 5.50 -16.44 0.34
CA LEU A 173 4.86 -16.13 -0.93
C LEU A 173 4.04 -17.31 -1.46
N ALA A 174 4.55 -18.53 -1.30
CA ALA A 174 3.86 -19.75 -1.74
C ALA A 174 2.47 -19.92 -1.11
N GLU A 175 2.25 -19.41 0.11
CA GLU A 175 0.96 -19.48 0.78
C GLU A 175 -0.11 -18.54 0.18
N LEU A 176 0.32 -17.51 -0.58
CA LEU A 176 -0.57 -16.58 -1.26
C LEU A 176 -0.92 -17.00 -2.69
N LEU A 177 -0.15 -17.93 -3.25
CA LEU A 177 -0.33 -18.36 -4.62
C LEU A 177 -1.42 -19.43 -4.72
N ASP A 178 -2.17 -19.38 -5.82
CA ASP A 178 -3.13 -20.44 -6.14
C ASP A 178 -2.36 -21.73 -6.48
N PRO A 179 -2.97 -22.90 -6.30
CA PRO A 179 -2.43 -24.14 -6.88
C PRO A 179 -2.13 -23.94 -8.37
N VAL A 180 -1.10 -24.65 -8.88
CA VAL A 180 -0.72 -24.54 -10.29
C VAL A 180 -1.94 -24.79 -11.16
N PRO A 181 -2.40 -23.82 -11.96
CA PRO A 181 -3.58 -23.98 -12.77
C PRO A 181 -3.34 -25.01 -13.88
N ALA A 182 -4.40 -25.74 -14.26
CA ALA A 182 -4.35 -26.66 -15.39
C ALA A 182 -4.07 -25.95 -16.73
N THR A 183 -4.44 -24.68 -16.85
CA THR A 183 -4.15 -23.84 -18.02
C THR A 183 -2.80 -23.15 -17.86
N PRO A 184 -2.00 -23.06 -18.94
CA PRO A 184 -0.72 -22.37 -18.90
C PRO A 184 -0.88 -20.91 -18.44
N LEU A 185 -0.05 -20.49 -17.52
CA LEU A 185 0.04 -19.09 -17.10
C LEU A 185 0.67 -18.23 -18.20
N ALA A 186 0.44 -16.90 -18.13
CA ALA A 186 1.01 -15.96 -19.11
C ALA A 186 2.54 -16.06 -19.14
N GLN A 187 3.10 -16.37 -20.29
CA GLN A 187 4.53 -16.49 -20.51
C GLN A 187 5.21 -15.11 -20.68
N PRO A 188 6.55 -15.00 -20.50
CA PRO A 188 7.26 -13.78 -20.85
C PRO A 188 7.02 -13.43 -22.31
N GLN A 189 6.50 -12.22 -22.56
CA GLN A 189 6.05 -11.79 -23.90
C GLN A 189 7.18 -11.26 -24.79
N SER A 190 8.40 -11.13 -24.28
CA SER A 190 9.53 -10.58 -25.03
C SER A 190 10.82 -11.35 -24.79
N SER A 191 11.70 -11.33 -25.81
CA SER A 191 13.05 -11.88 -25.71
C SER A 191 13.85 -11.26 -24.55
N LEU A 192 13.65 -9.96 -24.29
CA LEU A 192 14.29 -9.26 -23.18
C LEU A 192 13.81 -9.78 -21.82
N ALA A 193 12.52 -10.02 -21.66
CA ALA A 193 11.98 -10.59 -20.40
C ALA A 193 12.51 -12.01 -20.17
N THR A 194 12.60 -12.82 -21.23
CA THR A 194 13.18 -14.16 -21.18
C THR A 194 14.67 -14.12 -20.82
N SER A 195 15.45 -13.21 -21.40
CA SER A 195 16.86 -13.02 -21.08
C SER A 195 17.07 -12.64 -19.61
N LYS A 196 16.24 -11.72 -19.10
CA LYS A 196 16.29 -11.30 -17.67
C LYS A 196 15.89 -12.43 -16.73
N LEU A 197 14.90 -13.25 -17.10
CA LEU A 197 14.52 -14.42 -16.33
C LEU A 197 15.70 -15.42 -16.21
N LYS A 198 16.38 -15.71 -17.34
CA LYS A 198 17.58 -16.54 -17.35
C LYS A 198 18.68 -15.98 -16.46
N ALA A 199 18.94 -14.65 -16.54
CA ALA A 199 19.92 -13.97 -15.71
C ALA A 199 19.57 -14.06 -14.20
N ALA A 200 18.29 -13.88 -13.84
CA ALA A 200 17.82 -14.02 -12.48
C ALA A 200 18.05 -15.42 -11.93
N TYR A 201 17.74 -16.45 -12.74
CA TYR A 201 17.97 -17.84 -12.35
C TYR A 201 19.46 -18.17 -12.18
N ALA A 202 20.33 -17.64 -13.04
CA ALA A 202 21.77 -17.78 -12.87
C ALA A 202 22.26 -17.12 -11.58
N GLN A 203 21.84 -15.89 -11.31
CA GLN A 203 22.18 -15.19 -10.06
C GLN A 203 21.65 -15.93 -8.82
N ALA A 204 20.43 -16.45 -8.86
CA ALA A 204 19.85 -17.21 -7.75
C ALA A 204 20.68 -18.47 -7.46
N ARG A 205 21.03 -19.25 -8.50
CA ARG A 205 21.90 -20.44 -8.35
C ARG A 205 23.27 -20.09 -7.78
N SER A 206 23.91 -19.01 -8.25
CA SER A 206 25.18 -18.54 -7.72
C SER A 206 25.07 -18.11 -6.25
N ALA A 207 23.89 -17.72 -5.78
CA ALA A 207 23.60 -17.41 -4.39
C ALA A 207 23.16 -18.65 -3.57
N GLY A 208 23.26 -19.87 -4.11
CA GLY A 208 22.85 -21.11 -3.43
C GLY A 208 21.34 -21.34 -3.42
N VAL A 209 20.57 -20.61 -4.22
CA VAL A 209 19.11 -20.71 -4.32
C VAL A 209 18.73 -21.51 -5.57
N ASN A 210 17.94 -22.58 -5.40
CA ASN A 210 17.46 -23.40 -6.51
C ASN A 210 16.08 -22.90 -7.00
N PRO A 211 16.00 -22.28 -8.21
CA PRO A 211 14.74 -21.75 -8.74
C PRO A 211 13.68 -22.82 -9.04
N SER A 212 14.05 -24.09 -9.15
CA SER A 212 13.12 -25.18 -9.45
C SER A 212 12.46 -25.78 -8.19
N SER A 213 12.98 -25.53 -7.02
CA SER A 213 12.46 -26.06 -5.75
C SER A 213 12.16 -25.00 -4.70
N GLN A 214 12.51 -23.75 -4.97
CA GLN A 214 12.24 -22.61 -4.07
C GLN A 214 11.41 -21.58 -4.81
N CYS A 215 10.37 -21.06 -4.16
CA CYS A 215 9.52 -20.02 -4.72
C CYS A 215 10.30 -18.71 -4.85
N ILE A 216 10.64 -18.32 -6.07
CA ILE A 216 11.33 -17.07 -6.38
C ILE A 216 10.42 -16.19 -7.22
N ALA A 217 10.17 -14.96 -6.77
CA ALA A 217 9.50 -13.95 -7.58
C ALA A 217 10.52 -13.12 -8.36
N VAL A 218 10.42 -13.15 -9.70
CA VAL A 218 11.32 -12.42 -10.60
C VAL A 218 10.60 -11.26 -11.28
N ASN A 219 11.18 -10.08 -11.22
CA ASN A 219 10.74 -8.91 -11.96
C ASN A 219 11.45 -8.85 -13.30
N CYS A 220 10.98 -9.62 -14.27
CA CYS A 220 11.64 -9.78 -15.59
C CYS A 220 11.38 -8.61 -16.57
N ASP A 221 10.47 -7.67 -16.27
CA ASP A 221 10.19 -6.53 -17.16
C ASP A 221 10.83 -5.21 -16.68
N ALA A 222 11.47 -5.18 -15.51
CA ALA A 222 12.16 -3.98 -15.02
C ALA A 222 13.45 -3.71 -15.82
N ARG A 223 13.94 -2.45 -15.77
CA ARG A 223 15.26 -2.11 -16.36
C ARG A 223 16.37 -2.98 -15.78
N THR A 224 16.38 -3.15 -14.47
CA THR A 224 17.29 -4.04 -13.73
C THR A 224 16.53 -5.29 -13.30
N CYS A 225 17.12 -6.46 -13.55
CA CYS A 225 16.58 -7.70 -13.03
C CYS A 225 16.60 -7.68 -11.51
N SER A 226 15.47 -8.00 -10.88
CA SER A 226 15.37 -8.16 -9.44
C SER A 226 14.56 -9.40 -9.12
N TRP A 227 15.00 -10.13 -8.12
CA TRP A 227 14.33 -11.33 -7.64
C TRP A 227 14.36 -11.43 -6.12
N LYS A 228 13.45 -12.19 -5.55
CA LYS A 228 13.38 -12.47 -4.11
C LYS A 228 12.92 -13.88 -3.87
N VAL A 229 13.43 -14.49 -2.82
CA VAL A 229 13.00 -15.81 -2.35
C VAL A 229 11.81 -15.60 -1.41
N ASP A 230 10.78 -16.37 -1.62
CA ASP A 230 9.56 -16.45 -0.78
C ASP A 230 8.95 -15.10 -0.42
N SER A 231 9.16 -14.12 -1.27
CA SER A 231 8.61 -12.76 -1.17
C SER A 231 8.70 -12.06 -2.53
N THR A 232 8.11 -10.88 -2.66
CA THR A 232 8.19 -10.11 -3.91
C THR A 232 8.87 -8.76 -3.71
N PRO A 233 9.47 -8.18 -4.77
CA PRO A 233 9.71 -6.75 -4.86
C PRO A 233 8.39 -5.96 -4.77
N CYS A 234 8.48 -4.61 -4.80
CA CYS A 234 7.31 -3.74 -4.77
C CYS A 234 6.42 -3.92 -6.01
N LEU A 235 5.15 -4.26 -5.80
CA LEU A 235 4.13 -4.21 -6.84
C LEU A 235 3.79 -2.76 -7.15
N THR A 236 4.17 -2.31 -8.36
CA THR A 236 3.82 -0.98 -8.90
C THR A 236 2.65 -1.10 -9.87
N ALA A 237 2.04 0.01 -10.27
CA ALA A 237 0.97 0.04 -11.26
C ALA A 237 1.33 -0.69 -12.57
N ASP A 238 2.49 -0.35 -13.16
CA ASP A 238 2.96 -0.98 -14.39
C ASP A 238 3.23 -2.48 -14.21
N ARG A 239 3.73 -2.85 -13.04
CA ARG A 239 3.98 -4.24 -12.69
C ARG A 239 2.67 -5.02 -12.58
N GLY A 240 1.69 -4.47 -11.90
CA GLY A 240 0.35 -5.06 -11.82
C GLY A 240 -0.31 -5.21 -13.20
N ALA A 241 -0.20 -4.18 -14.04
CA ALA A 241 -0.70 -4.21 -15.43
C ALA A 241 -0.02 -5.27 -16.32
N SER A 242 1.17 -5.75 -15.93
CA SER A 242 1.94 -6.79 -16.61
C SER A 242 1.86 -8.15 -15.90
N HIS A 243 0.79 -8.44 -15.17
CA HIS A 243 0.60 -9.68 -14.41
C HIS A 243 1.69 -9.94 -13.34
N GLY A 244 2.17 -8.89 -12.69
CA GLY A 244 3.03 -8.98 -11.51
C GLY A 244 4.42 -9.56 -11.80
N PHE A 245 4.75 -10.62 -11.08
CA PHE A 245 6.06 -11.25 -11.09
C PHE A 245 6.00 -12.64 -11.73
N TRP A 246 7.12 -13.06 -12.30
CA TRP A 246 7.31 -14.45 -12.70
C TRP A 246 7.63 -15.29 -11.48
N ILE A 247 6.93 -16.40 -11.30
CA ILE A 247 7.11 -17.33 -10.19
C ILE A 247 7.84 -18.56 -10.70
N SER A 248 9.00 -18.84 -10.11
CA SER A 248 9.97 -19.80 -10.66
C SER A 248 9.49 -21.25 -10.63
N ASP A 249 8.97 -21.70 -9.48
CA ASP A 249 8.59 -23.08 -9.21
C ASP A 249 7.34 -23.53 -9.96
N ARG A 250 6.55 -22.61 -10.49
CA ARG A 250 5.41 -22.92 -11.37
C ARG A 250 5.55 -22.43 -12.80
N GLY A 251 6.67 -21.76 -13.13
CA GLY A 251 6.99 -21.35 -14.49
C GLY A 251 5.97 -20.41 -15.15
N GLY A 252 5.46 -19.43 -14.40
CA GLY A 252 4.45 -18.50 -14.91
C GLY A 252 4.31 -17.22 -14.10
N ARG A 253 3.48 -16.29 -14.61
CA ARG A 253 3.17 -15.04 -13.92
C ARG A 253 2.04 -15.21 -12.91
N MET A 254 1.89 -14.20 -12.07
CA MET A 254 0.80 -14.13 -11.09
C MET A 254 -0.54 -13.86 -11.76
N THR A 255 -1.61 -14.38 -11.18
CA THR A 255 -3.00 -14.05 -11.51
C THR A 255 -3.40 -12.70 -10.86
N VAL A 256 -4.50 -12.11 -11.34
CA VAL A 256 -5.06 -10.88 -10.71
C VAL A 256 -5.47 -11.14 -9.26
N ALA A 257 -6.04 -12.32 -8.96
CA ALA A 257 -6.40 -12.70 -7.60
C ALA A 257 -5.19 -12.75 -6.67
N GLU A 258 -4.07 -13.29 -7.13
CA GLU A 258 -2.81 -13.32 -6.38
C GLU A 258 -2.22 -11.92 -6.19
N LEU A 259 -2.35 -11.02 -7.17
CA LEU A 259 -1.96 -9.61 -7.02
C LEU A 259 -2.80 -8.91 -5.95
N CYS A 260 -4.10 -9.22 -5.87
CA CYS A 260 -4.96 -8.70 -4.80
C CYS A 260 -4.47 -9.19 -3.43
N ARG A 261 -4.27 -10.51 -3.26
CA ARG A 261 -3.76 -11.09 -2.01
C ARG A 261 -2.39 -10.52 -1.62
N LEU A 262 -1.52 -10.25 -2.59
CA LEU A 262 -0.22 -9.61 -2.35
C LEU A 262 -0.34 -8.18 -1.80
N GLN A 263 -1.47 -7.50 -2.02
CA GLN A 263 -1.80 -6.22 -1.41
C GLN A 263 -2.67 -6.38 -0.13
N GLY A 264 -2.89 -7.61 0.33
CA GLY A 264 -3.76 -7.91 1.47
C GLY A 264 -5.24 -7.66 1.19
N MET A 265 -5.63 -7.75 -0.09
CA MET A 265 -7.00 -7.54 -0.56
C MET A 265 -7.65 -8.88 -0.91
N GLU A 266 -8.95 -8.97 -0.70
CA GLU A 266 -9.75 -10.06 -1.27
C GLU A 266 -9.74 -9.97 -2.81
N PRO A 267 -9.83 -11.12 -3.51
CA PRO A 267 -9.97 -11.12 -4.96
C PRO A 267 -11.19 -10.32 -5.41
N ILE A 268 -11.03 -9.55 -6.48
CA ILE A 268 -12.11 -8.75 -7.06
C ILE A 268 -13.08 -9.68 -7.79
N THR A 269 -14.30 -9.78 -7.31
CA THR A 269 -15.36 -10.64 -7.87
C THR A 269 -16.21 -9.93 -8.91
N ASN A 270 -16.35 -8.59 -8.80
CA ASN A 270 -17.04 -7.76 -9.79
C ASN A 270 -16.08 -6.76 -10.43
N PRO A 271 -15.55 -7.03 -11.62
CA PRO A 271 -14.58 -6.15 -12.29
C PRO A 271 -15.21 -4.87 -12.86
N ALA A 272 -16.53 -4.72 -12.88
CA ALA A 272 -17.23 -3.54 -13.43
C ALA A 272 -16.74 -3.14 -14.83
N GLY A 273 -16.52 -4.12 -15.71
CA GLY A 273 -16.00 -3.92 -17.07
C GLY A 273 -14.50 -3.59 -17.18
N LEU A 274 -13.74 -3.67 -16.07
CA LEU A 274 -12.28 -3.57 -16.11
C LEU A 274 -11.65 -4.86 -16.64
N THR A 275 -10.61 -4.73 -17.46
CA THR A 275 -9.77 -5.85 -17.87
C THR A 275 -8.76 -6.21 -16.77
N ASP A 276 -8.20 -7.43 -16.80
CA ASP A 276 -7.14 -7.88 -15.87
C ASP A 276 -5.96 -6.89 -15.82
N ARG A 277 -5.56 -6.35 -16.96
CA ARG A 277 -4.52 -5.31 -17.04
C ARG A 277 -4.91 -4.05 -16.25
N GLN A 278 -6.17 -3.61 -16.34
CA GLN A 278 -6.64 -2.41 -15.65
C GLN A 278 -6.80 -2.67 -14.16
N ILE A 279 -7.30 -3.85 -13.78
CA ILE A 279 -7.38 -4.27 -12.38
C ILE A 279 -5.96 -4.37 -11.79
N GLY A 280 -5.03 -5.06 -12.45
CA GLY A 280 -3.66 -5.18 -12.00
C GLY A 280 -2.97 -3.81 -11.83
N HIS A 281 -3.21 -2.87 -12.76
CA HIS A 281 -2.74 -1.48 -12.65
C HIS A 281 -3.30 -0.79 -11.40
N ALA A 282 -4.61 -0.92 -11.15
CA ALA A 282 -5.28 -0.32 -9.99
C ALA A 282 -4.76 -0.93 -8.68
N VAL A 283 -4.63 -2.26 -8.61
CA VAL A 283 -4.08 -2.99 -7.46
C VAL A 283 -2.64 -2.56 -7.17
N GLY A 284 -1.81 -2.36 -8.20
CA GLY A 284 -0.43 -1.87 -8.04
C GLY A 284 -0.34 -0.43 -7.52
N ASN A 285 -1.36 0.40 -7.80
CA ASN A 285 -1.49 1.76 -7.25
C ASN A 285 -2.12 1.80 -5.85
N ALA A 286 -2.84 0.76 -5.44
CA ALA A 286 -3.56 0.74 -4.19
C ALA A 286 -2.62 0.76 -2.97
N PHE A 287 -3.16 1.15 -1.82
CA PHE A 287 -2.54 0.88 -0.53
C PHE A 287 -2.35 -0.63 -0.33
N THR A 288 -1.34 -1.04 0.43
CA THR A 288 -1.36 -2.37 1.03
C THR A 288 -2.43 -2.34 2.12
N GLN A 289 -3.54 -3.03 1.88
CA GLN A 289 -4.77 -2.92 2.69
C GLN A 289 -4.52 -3.32 4.15
N THR A 290 -3.73 -4.35 4.38
CA THR A 290 -3.39 -4.81 5.73
C THR A 290 -2.54 -3.79 6.49
N VAL A 291 -1.58 -3.10 5.85
CA VAL A 291 -0.85 -1.98 6.48
C VAL A 291 -1.80 -0.85 6.82
N LEU A 292 -2.67 -0.47 5.87
CA LEU A 292 -3.65 0.59 6.06
C LEU A 292 -4.57 0.26 7.24
N ALA A 293 -5.15 -0.95 7.28
CA ALA A 293 -6.06 -1.37 8.35
C ALA A 293 -5.39 -1.33 9.72
N ARG A 294 -4.14 -1.80 9.83
CA ARG A 294 -3.38 -1.78 11.09
C ARG A 294 -3.03 -0.36 11.57
N VAL A 295 -2.65 0.53 10.65
CA VAL A 295 -2.42 1.95 10.98
C VAL A 295 -3.73 2.63 11.38
N LEU A 296 -4.83 2.36 10.65
CA LEU A 296 -6.15 2.91 10.97
C LEU A 296 -6.66 2.43 12.33
N ALA A 297 -6.48 1.16 12.69
CA ALA A 297 -6.88 0.65 14.02
C ALA A 297 -6.25 1.47 15.16
N GLN A 298 -4.96 1.79 15.06
CA GLN A 298 -4.26 2.63 16.03
C GLN A 298 -4.71 4.10 15.97
N LEU A 299 -4.97 4.61 14.76
CA LEU A 299 -5.37 5.98 14.54
C LEU A 299 -6.78 6.27 15.08
N LEU A 300 -7.73 5.39 14.80
CA LEU A 300 -9.11 5.52 15.26
C LEU A 300 -9.20 5.43 16.79
N TYR A 301 -8.43 4.53 17.40
CA TYR A 301 -8.33 4.44 18.86
C TYR A 301 -7.74 5.72 19.47
N SER A 302 -6.62 6.21 18.94
CA SER A 302 -6.01 7.46 19.39
C SER A 302 -6.94 8.68 19.24
N ALA A 303 -7.82 8.66 18.26
CA ALA A 303 -8.79 9.71 17.95
C ALA A 303 -10.13 9.58 18.73
N GLY A 304 -10.25 8.59 19.64
CA GLY A 304 -11.48 8.32 20.37
C GLY A 304 -12.66 7.87 19.53
N LEU A 305 -12.38 7.35 18.32
CA LEU A 305 -13.41 6.85 17.39
C LEU A 305 -13.71 5.35 17.61
N THR A 306 -12.86 4.65 18.35
CA THR A 306 -13.06 3.26 18.80
C THR A 306 -12.57 3.11 20.24
N ASP A 307 -13.18 2.17 20.96
CA ASP A 307 -12.87 1.95 22.39
C ASP A 307 -11.62 1.07 22.59
N HIS A 308 -11.17 0.37 21.55
CA HIS A 308 -9.99 -0.50 21.61
C HIS A 308 -9.38 -0.69 20.21
N VAL A 309 -8.13 -1.13 20.19
CA VAL A 309 -7.41 -1.47 18.95
C VAL A 309 -7.77 -2.89 18.52
N VAL A 310 -8.33 -3.04 17.31
CA VAL A 310 -8.56 -4.35 16.68
C VAL A 310 -7.48 -4.59 15.64
N ASP A 311 -6.55 -5.50 15.92
CA ASP A 311 -5.45 -5.87 15.01
C ASP A 311 -5.32 -7.39 14.91
N PRO A 312 -6.13 -8.05 14.03
CA PRO A 312 -6.15 -9.51 13.90
C PRO A 312 -4.79 -10.09 13.50
N TRP A 313 -3.97 -9.34 12.80
CA TRP A 313 -2.66 -9.83 12.32
C TRP A 313 -1.62 -9.97 13.44
N LEU A 314 -1.83 -9.36 14.61
CA LEU A 314 -0.96 -9.58 15.77
C LEU A 314 -1.01 -11.01 16.29
N THR A 315 -2.18 -11.65 16.24
CA THR A 315 -2.35 -13.05 16.66
C THR A 315 -1.89 -14.01 15.59
N LEU A 316 -2.14 -13.71 14.32
CA LEU A 316 -1.72 -14.53 13.18
C LEU A 316 -0.19 -14.52 12.98
N GLY A 317 0.46 -13.37 13.16
CA GLY A 317 1.91 -13.21 12.99
C GLY A 317 2.77 -13.62 14.21
N ARG A 318 2.17 -13.96 15.34
CA ARG A 318 2.88 -14.54 16.49
C ARG A 318 3.03 -16.03 16.25
N GLN A 319 4.15 -16.45 15.65
CA GLN A 319 4.56 -17.85 15.78
C GLN A 319 4.85 -18.13 17.27
N PRO A 320 4.37 -19.24 17.87
CA PRO A 320 4.78 -19.63 19.19
C PRO A 320 6.30 -19.81 19.20
N GLU A 321 6.98 -19.27 20.22
CA GLU A 321 8.46 -19.30 20.39
C GLU A 321 9.07 -20.70 20.26
N ALA A 322 8.27 -21.76 20.32
CA ALA A 322 8.68 -23.16 20.13
C ALA A 322 9.25 -23.49 18.73
N ALA A 323 8.98 -22.68 17.68
CA ALA A 323 9.51 -22.94 16.34
C ALA A 323 10.93 -22.37 16.13
N ALA A 324 11.33 -21.34 16.88
CA ALA A 324 12.67 -20.77 16.82
C ALA A 324 13.74 -21.73 17.43
N CYS A 325 13.38 -22.48 18.47
CA CYS A 325 14.28 -23.40 19.13
C CYS A 325 14.62 -24.64 18.27
N ARG A 326 13.75 -25.04 17.33
CA ARG A 326 14.02 -26.21 16.45
C ARG A 326 14.94 -25.92 15.28
N ARG A 327 15.07 -24.65 14.86
CA ARG A 327 15.99 -24.26 13.76
C ARG A 327 17.45 -24.13 14.21
N THR A 328 17.71 -23.78 15.48
CA THR A 328 19.07 -23.74 16.06
C THR A 328 19.59 -25.14 16.42
N ALA A 329 18.73 -26.04 16.86
CA ALA A 329 19.13 -27.42 17.19
C ALA A 329 19.51 -28.30 15.98
N LYS A 330 19.04 -27.96 14.76
CA LYS A 330 19.47 -28.67 13.53
C LYS A 330 20.79 -28.16 12.96
N ARG A 331 21.27 -26.98 13.36
CA ARG A 331 22.59 -26.46 12.93
C ARG A 331 23.76 -26.97 13.80
N SER A 332 23.50 -27.40 15.02
CA SER A 332 24.55 -27.91 15.94
C SER A 332 24.79 -29.43 15.85
N ARG A 333 24.07 -30.17 14.99
CA ARG A 333 24.31 -31.61 14.74
C ARG A 333 24.92 -31.92 13.37
N ALA A 334 25.41 -30.90 12.65
CA ALA A 334 26.10 -31.04 11.37
C ALA A 334 27.48 -30.36 11.42
N GLN A 335 28.18 -30.51 12.54
CA GLN A 335 29.64 -30.32 12.67
C GLN A 335 30.24 -31.59 13.24
#